data_20857ed7b2826ce47ae771ee03bb9462
#
_entry.id   20857ed7b2826ce47ae771ee03bb9462
#
_cell.length_a   1.000
_cell.length_b   1.000
_cell.length_c   1.000
_cell.angle_alpha   90.00
_cell.angle_beta   90.00
_cell.angle_gamma   90.00
#
_symmetry.space_group_name_H-M   'P 1'
#
loop_
_entity.id
_entity.type
_entity.pdbx_description
1 polymer ?
#
loop_
_entity_poly.entity_id
_entity_poly.type
_entity_poly.pdbx_seq_one_letter_code
_entity_poly.pdbx_strand_id
1 'polypeptide(L)'
;MSSALEALKKSKSNFDALTKKLENTIEQPEKKNKYQDDRLWKPELDKSGNGYAVIRFLPAIEGEDMPWQRVWHHAFQGPGGQWYIENSLTTLNKKDPVSEENTRLWNTGIEADKEIARKRKRKLQYYSNIFVVSDPKHPENEGKVFLFKFGKKIFDKITEA
;
A
#
# COMPACT_ATOMS: atom_id res chain seq x y z
N MET A 1 45.23 31.68 -34.67
CA MET A 1 44.62 30.31 -34.60
C MET A 1 44.35 29.86 -33.19
N SER A 2 44.28 30.72 -32.14
CA SER A 2 44.07 30.32 -30.75
C SER A 2 42.60 30.43 -30.27
N SER A 3 41.79 31.28 -30.89
CA SER A 3 40.41 31.58 -30.38
C SER A 3 39.40 30.45 -30.52
N ALA A 4 39.50 29.60 -31.57
CA ALA A 4 38.59 28.49 -31.76
C ALA A 4 38.82 27.34 -30.75
N LEU A 5 40.10 27.11 -30.36
CA LEU A 5 40.46 26.09 -29.37
C LEU A 5 40.04 26.50 -27.94
N GLU A 6 40.06 27.77 -27.63
CA GLU A 6 39.58 28.29 -26.35
C GLU A 6 38.06 28.26 -26.27
N ALA A 7 37.36 28.54 -27.36
CA ALA A 7 35.90 28.41 -27.43
C ALA A 7 35.47 26.95 -27.24
N LEU A 8 36.17 25.99 -27.84
CA LEU A 8 35.94 24.53 -27.67
C LEU A 8 36.23 24.07 -26.23
N LYS A 9 37.29 24.56 -25.58
CA LYS A 9 37.58 24.24 -24.17
C LYS A 9 36.51 24.81 -23.23
N LYS A 10 36.01 26.03 -23.51
CA LYS A 10 34.94 26.65 -22.75
C LYS A 10 33.58 25.92 -22.94
N SER A 11 33.30 25.41 -24.12
CA SER A 11 32.10 24.60 -24.38
C SER A 11 32.15 23.25 -23.66
N LYS A 12 33.33 22.62 -23.59
CA LYS A 12 33.51 21.34 -22.87
C LYS A 12 33.33 21.51 -21.37
N SER A 13 33.89 22.59 -20.77
CA SER A 13 33.69 22.89 -19.34
C SER A 13 32.21 23.21 -19.00
N ASN A 14 31.47 23.83 -19.93
CA ASN A 14 30.04 24.04 -19.78
C ASN A 14 29.24 22.73 -19.88
N PHE A 15 29.68 21.79 -20.73
CA PHE A 15 29.04 20.48 -20.84
C PHE A 15 29.23 19.66 -19.59
N ASP A 16 30.44 19.63 -19.00
CA ASP A 16 30.72 18.94 -17.75
C ASP A 16 29.96 19.56 -16.57
N ALA A 17 29.80 20.88 -16.56
CA ALA A 17 28.98 21.57 -15.55
C ALA A 17 27.47 21.30 -15.71
N LEU A 18 27.00 21.16 -16.97
CA LEU A 18 25.63 20.76 -17.26
C LEU A 18 25.38 19.30 -16.93
N THR A 19 26.33 18.40 -17.20
CA THR A 19 26.23 16.98 -16.84
C THR A 19 26.19 16.82 -15.33
N LYS A 20 27.06 17.52 -14.56
CA LYS A 20 26.98 17.55 -13.11
C LYS A 20 25.68 18.14 -12.57
N LYS A 21 25.15 19.19 -13.21
CA LYS A 21 23.84 19.72 -12.83
C LYS A 21 22.70 18.74 -13.16
N LEU A 22 22.78 18.01 -14.26
CA LEU A 22 21.84 16.95 -14.62
C LEU A 22 21.94 15.76 -13.65
N GLU A 23 23.14 15.33 -13.29
CA GLU A 23 23.36 14.28 -12.29
C GLU A 23 22.83 14.67 -10.90
N ASN A 24 23.00 15.93 -10.49
CA ASN A 24 22.45 16.47 -9.25
C ASN A 24 20.93 16.77 -9.32
N THR A 25 20.37 16.89 -10.52
CA THR A 25 18.91 17.12 -10.74
C THR A 25 18.19 15.80 -10.98
N ILE A 26 18.90 14.75 -11.39
CA ILE A 26 18.53 13.37 -11.25
C ILE A 26 18.97 12.94 -9.84
N GLU A 27 18.55 13.65 -8.79
CA GLU A 27 18.29 13.01 -7.53
C GLU A 27 17.44 11.82 -7.91
N GLN A 28 18.02 10.63 -7.75
CA GLN A 28 17.26 9.40 -7.92
C GLN A 28 16.01 9.62 -7.08
N PRO A 29 14.80 9.63 -7.65
CA PRO A 29 13.63 9.66 -6.82
C PRO A 29 13.88 8.55 -5.84
N GLU A 30 13.94 8.87 -4.55
CA GLU A 30 13.99 7.85 -3.50
C GLU A 30 13.10 6.75 -4.01
N LYS A 31 13.60 5.52 -4.10
CA LYS A 31 12.81 4.40 -4.61
C LYS A 31 11.64 4.28 -3.64
N LYS A 32 10.67 5.19 -3.78
CA LYS A 32 9.39 5.12 -3.09
C LYS A 32 8.90 3.75 -3.45
N ASN A 33 8.87 2.92 -2.45
CA ASN A 33 8.43 1.55 -2.61
C ASN A 33 7.09 1.65 -3.34
N LYS A 34 7.01 1.22 -4.59
CA LYS A 34 5.84 1.37 -5.48
C LYS A 34 4.53 0.90 -4.83
N TYR A 35 4.67 0.20 -3.71
CA TYR A 35 3.61 -0.38 -2.89
C TYR A 35 3.38 0.36 -1.57
N GLN A 36 4.12 1.45 -1.28
CA GLN A 36 3.91 2.24 -0.07
C GLN A 36 2.90 3.34 -0.38
N ASP A 37 1.77 3.29 0.28
CA ASP A 37 0.74 4.33 0.24
C ASP A 37 0.92 5.23 1.46
N ASP A 38 1.43 6.45 1.25
CA ASP A 38 1.72 7.42 2.31
C ASP A 38 0.45 7.90 3.06
N ARG A 39 -0.74 7.57 2.54
CA ARG A 39 -2.02 7.84 3.21
C ARG A 39 -2.33 6.83 4.30
N LEU A 40 -1.70 5.65 4.24
CA LEU A 40 -1.94 4.56 5.18
C LEU A 40 -1.08 4.74 6.42
N TRP A 41 -1.75 4.86 7.56
CA TRP A 41 -1.10 4.80 8.86
C TRP A 41 -1.15 3.39 9.44
N LYS A 42 -0.09 3.01 10.12
CA LYS A 42 -0.01 1.81 10.96
C LYS A 42 0.91 2.08 12.13
N PRO A 43 0.65 1.51 13.33
CA PRO A 43 1.54 1.65 14.46
C PRO A 43 2.88 0.96 14.17
N GLU A 44 3.97 1.59 14.58
CA GLU A 44 5.27 0.91 14.60
C GLU A 44 5.32 -0.05 15.78
N LEU A 45 5.76 -1.27 15.49
CA LEU A 45 5.90 -2.32 16.49
C LEU A 45 7.36 -2.43 16.95
N ASP A 46 7.56 -2.71 18.22
CA ASP A 46 8.88 -3.05 18.76
C ASP A 46 9.33 -4.47 18.34
N LYS A 47 10.52 -4.87 18.76
CA LYS A 47 11.07 -6.19 18.46
C LYS A 47 10.23 -7.35 19.04
N SER A 48 9.40 -7.07 20.04
CA SER A 48 8.49 -8.03 20.67
C SER A 48 7.10 -8.05 20.01
N GLY A 49 6.88 -7.21 18.98
CA GLY A 49 5.60 -7.11 18.28
C GLY A 49 4.57 -6.23 18.97
N ASN A 50 4.95 -5.43 19.97
CA ASN A 50 4.08 -4.50 20.67
C ASN A 50 4.21 -3.10 20.10
N GLY A 51 3.08 -2.40 19.99
CA GLY A 51 3.00 -1.00 19.60
C GLY A 51 1.96 -0.28 20.42
N TYR A 52 2.13 1.03 20.58
CA TYR A 52 1.19 1.89 21.26
C TYR A 52 0.96 3.16 20.45
N ALA A 53 -0.30 3.49 20.26
CA ALA A 53 -0.73 4.76 19.73
C ALA A 53 -2.18 5.04 20.18
N VAL A 54 -2.55 6.30 20.23
CA VAL A 54 -3.94 6.72 20.48
C VAL A 54 -4.49 7.32 19.21
N ILE A 55 -5.54 6.72 18.70
CA ILE A 55 -6.23 7.15 17.48
C ILE A 55 -7.70 7.39 17.75
N ARG A 56 -8.31 8.24 16.94
CA ARG A 56 -9.76 8.47 16.95
C ARG A 56 -10.32 8.12 15.58
N PHE A 57 -11.29 7.22 15.54
CA PHE A 57 -12.07 6.98 14.33
C PHE A 57 -12.91 8.21 14.01
N LEU A 58 -12.85 8.65 12.76
CA LEU A 58 -13.66 9.77 12.30
C LEU A 58 -15.06 9.28 11.89
N PRO A 59 -16.08 10.11 12.01
CA PRO A 59 -17.44 9.78 11.58
C PRO A 59 -17.48 9.48 10.08
N ALA A 60 -18.57 8.85 9.63
CA ALA A 60 -18.85 8.65 8.23
C ALA A 60 -18.84 9.98 7.46
N ILE A 61 -18.36 9.94 6.22
CA ILE A 61 -18.40 11.08 5.31
C ILE A 61 -19.87 11.25 4.83
N GLU A 62 -20.25 12.47 4.49
CA GLU A 62 -21.57 12.75 3.95
C GLU A 62 -21.89 11.85 2.75
N GLY A 63 -23.02 11.15 2.83
CA GLY A 63 -23.42 10.14 1.84
C GLY A 63 -22.96 8.70 2.12
N GLU A 64 -22.21 8.46 3.19
CA GLU A 64 -21.83 7.13 3.64
C GLU A 64 -22.53 6.76 4.96
N ASP A 65 -23.02 5.51 5.08
CA ASP A 65 -23.75 5.04 6.27
C ASP A 65 -22.82 4.65 7.42
N MET A 66 -21.56 4.33 7.13
CA MET A 66 -20.61 3.76 8.10
C MET A 66 -19.26 4.48 8.06
N PRO A 67 -18.59 4.63 9.23
CA PRO A 67 -17.26 5.23 9.31
C PRO A 67 -16.12 4.33 8.77
N TRP A 68 -16.46 3.21 8.18
CA TRP A 68 -15.51 2.26 7.57
C TRP A 68 -16.05 1.69 6.27
N GLN A 69 -15.12 1.34 5.36
CA GLN A 69 -15.40 0.64 4.12
C GLN A 69 -14.84 -0.78 4.18
N ARG A 70 -15.62 -1.74 3.68
CA ARG A 70 -15.23 -3.15 3.54
C ARG A 70 -14.65 -3.38 2.16
N VAL A 71 -13.42 -3.89 2.10
CA VAL A 71 -12.73 -4.18 0.85
C VAL A 71 -12.28 -5.64 0.85
N TRP A 72 -12.72 -6.39 -0.14
CA TRP A 72 -12.19 -7.71 -0.41
C TRP A 72 -10.90 -7.60 -1.22
N HIS A 73 -9.89 -8.38 -0.87
CA HIS A 73 -8.63 -8.44 -1.61
C HIS A 73 -8.11 -9.86 -1.70
N HIS A 74 -7.33 -10.10 -2.74
CA HIS A 74 -6.54 -11.31 -2.92
C HIS A 74 -5.09 -11.02 -2.54
N ALA A 75 -4.43 -11.96 -1.88
CA ALA A 75 -2.99 -11.92 -1.60
C ALA A 75 -2.47 -13.36 -1.57
N PHE A 76 -1.83 -13.78 -2.65
CA PHE A 76 -1.27 -15.12 -2.80
C PHE A 76 -0.08 -15.12 -3.74
N GLN A 77 0.74 -16.17 -3.67
CA GLN A 77 1.82 -16.40 -4.63
C GLN A 77 1.33 -17.20 -5.83
N GLY A 78 1.62 -16.71 -7.03
CA GLY A 78 1.41 -17.44 -8.27
C GLY A 78 2.42 -18.58 -8.47
N PRO A 79 2.27 -19.35 -9.57
CA PRO A 79 3.14 -20.50 -9.87
C PRO A 79 4.63 -20.15 -9.96
N GLY A 80 4.95 -18.92 -10.37
CA GLY A 80 6.33 -18.40 -10.45
C GLY A 80 6.86 -17.79 -9.16
N GLY A 81 6.15 -17.92 -8.02
CA GLY A 81 6.55 -17.35 -6.74
C GLY A 81 6.30 -15.85 -6.60
N GLN A 82 5.80 -15.19 -7.64
CA GLN A 82 5.44 -13.77 -7.60
C GLN A 82 4.15 -13.56 -6.82
N TRP A 83 4.13 -12.49 -6.01
CA TRP A 83 2.93 -12.09 -5.29
C TRP A 83 1.91 -11.43 -6.22
N TYR A 84 0.68 -11.92 -6.12
CA TYR A 84 -0.51 -11.25 -6.65
C TYR A 84 -1.26 -10.62 -5.47
N ILE A 85 -1.30 -9.30 -5.42
CA ILE A 85 -1.95 -8.54 -4.35
C ILE A 85 -2.83 -7.49 -5.02
N GLU A 86 -4.14 -7.76 -5.07
CA GLU A 86 -5.12 -6.90 -5.75
C GLU A 86 -6.45 -6.89 -5.01
N ASN A 87 -7.17 -5.78 -5.12
CA ASN A 87 -8.53 -5.69 -4.63
C ASN A 87 -9.46 -6.54 -5.51
N SER A 88 -10.32 -7.32 -4.85
CA SER A 88 -11.30 -8.13 -5.55
C SER A 88 -12.45 -7.27 -6.07
N LEU A 89 -12.82 -7.47 -7.32
CA LEU A 89 -13.96 -6.80 -7.97
C LEU A 89 -15.29 -7.10 -7.28
N THR A 90 -15.36 -8.17 -6.48
CA THR A 90 -16.55 -8.47 -5.67
C THR A 90 -16.86 -7.40 -4.62
N THR A 91 -15.88 -6.55 -4.26
CA THR A 91 -16.11 -5.36 -3.44
C THR A 91 -17.12 -4.41 -4.09
N LEU A 92 -17.12 -4.35 -5.42
CA LEU A 92 -18.01 -3.51 -6.23
C LEU A 92 -19.20 -4.31 -6.80
N ASN A 93 -19.47 -5.49 -6.25
CA ASN A 93 -20.49 -6.43 -6.77
C ASN A 93 -20.29 -6.82 -8.25
N LYS A 94 -19.03 -6.78 -8.72
CA LYS A 94 -18.66 -7.21 -10.07
C LYS A 94 -18.04 -8.59 -10.07
N LYS A 95 -18.09 -9.25 -11.23
CA LYS A 95 -17.42 -10.53 -11.45
C LYS A 95 -15.91 -10.38 -11.26
N ASP A 96 -15.33 -11.31 -10.54
CA ASP A 96 -13.90 -11.33 -10.21
C ASP A 96 -13.28 -12.62 -10.75
N PRO A 97 -12.38 -12.53 -11.72
CA PRO A 97 -11.81 -13.72 -12.38
C PRO A 97 -11.14 -14.70 -11.42
N VAL A 98 -10.47 -14.21 -10.36
CA VAL A 98 -9.82 -15.05 -9.37
C VAL A 98 -10.84 -15.79 -8.52
N SER A 99 -11.93 -15.12 -8.14
CA SER A 99 -13.03 -15.76 -7.39
C SER A 99 -13.79 -16.79 -8.22
N GLU A 100 -13.99 -16.52 -9.51
CA GLU A 100 -14.62 -17.46 -10.44
C GLU A 100 -13.76 -18.71 -10.63
N GLU A 101 -12.44 -18.54 -10.85
CA GLU A 101 -11.51 -19.65 -10.97
C GLU A 101 -11.41 -20.46 -9.68
N ASN A 102 -11.39 -19.80 -8.52
CA ASN A 102 -11.42 -20.50 -7.24
C ASN A 102 -12.70 -21.33 -7.05
N THR A 103 -13.83 -20.83 -7.50
CA THR A 103 -15.10 -21.58 -7.48
C THR A 103 -15.01 -22.80 -8.41
N ARG A 104 -14.45 -22.64 -9.60
CA ARG A 104 -14.22 -23.74 -10.54
C ARG A 104 -13.33 -24.82 -9.92
N LEU A 105 -12.18 -24.44 -9.36
CA LEU A 105 -11.26 -25.36 -8.69
C LEU A 105 -11.90 -26.08 -7.50
N TRP A 106 -12.69 -25.37 -6.72
CA TRP A 106 -13.41 -25.98 -5.60
C TRP A 106 -14.40 -27.06 -6.04
N ASN A 107 -15.08 -26.81 -7.16
CA ASN A 107 -16.13 -27.72 -7.70
C ASN A 107 -15.56 -28.94 -8.42
N THR A 108 -14.25 -29.03 -8.70
CA THR A 108 -13.63 -30.23 -9.25
C THR A 108 -13.75 -31.43 -8.30
N GLY A 109 -13.87 -31.16 -6.99
CA GLY A 109 -13.85 -32.20 -5.97
C GLY A 109 -12.44 -32.71 -5.63
N ILE A 110 -11.41 -32.33 -6.42
CA ILE A 110 -10.02 -32.76 -6.26
C ILE A 110 -9.38 -31.99 -5.11
N GLU A 111 -8.77 -32.67 -4.15
CA GLU A 111 -8.23 -32.02 -2.96
C GLU A 111 -7.06 -31.06 -3.30
N ALA A 112 -6.21 -31.39 -4.27
CA ALA A 112 -5.15 -30.51 -4.74
C ALA A 112 -5.70 -29.17 -5.27
N ASP A 113 -6.79 -29.18 -6.02
CA ASP A 113 -7.46 -27.99 -6.55
C ASP A 113 -8.08 -27.15 -5.42
N LYS A 114 -8.69 -27.82 -4.44
CA LYS A 114 -9.24 -27.14 -3.26
C LYS A 114 -8.17 -26.44 -2.44
N GLU A 115 -6.96 -27.05 -2.30
CA GLU A 115 -5.84 -26.42 -1.63
C GLU A 115 -5.40 -25.13 -2.36
N ILE A 116 -5.36 -25.14 -3.68
CA ILE A 116 -5.07 -23.95 -4.48
C ILE A 116 -6.13 -22.88 -4.23
N ALA A 117 -7.41 -23.25 -4.27
CA ALA A 117 -8.51 -22.32 -4.03
C ALA A 117 -8.48 -21.73 -2.61
N ARG A 118 -8.14 -22.51 -1.58
CA ARG A 118 -7.97 -22.06 -0.19
C ARG A 118 -6.88 -20.98 -0.09
N LYS A 119 -5.73 -21.19 -0.72
CA LYS A 119 -4.59 -20.23 -0.72
C LYS A 119 -4.93 -18.91 -1.43
N ARG A 120 -5.78 -18.98 -2.46
CA ARG A 120 -6.20 -17.82 -3.27
C ARG A 120 -7.46 -17.14 -2.77
N LYS A 121 -8.07 -17.66 -1.70
CA LYS A 121 -9.32 -17.13 -1.13
C LYS A 121 -9.16 -15.64 -0.82
N ARG A 122 -10.14 -14.85 -1.24
CA ARG A 122 -10.21 -13.43 -0.90
C ARG A 122 -10.31 -13.22 0.62
N LYS A 123 -9.69 -12.16 1.11
CA LYS A 123 -9.68 -11.76 2.52
C LYS A 123 -10.40 -10.43 2.67
N LEU A 124 -11.11 -10.26 3.77
CA LEU A 124 -11.79 -9.02 4.09
C LEU A 124 -10.86 -8.09 4.86
N GLN A 125 -10.81 -6.84 4.45
CA GLN A 125 -10.14 -5.74 5.12
C GLN A 125 -11.12 -4.59 5.30
N TYR A 126 -10.84 -3.78 6.30
CA TYR A 126 -11.59 -2.57 6.62
C TYR A 126 -10.66 -1.37 6.47
N TYR A 127 -11.22 -0.28 5.98
CA TYR A 127 -10.55 1.01 5.87
C TYR A 127 -11.40 2.05 6.58
N SER A 128 -10.77 2.89 7.39
CA SER A 128 -11.43 4.00 8.05
C SER A 128 -10.52 5.21 8.07
N ASN A 129 -11.11 6.40 8.03
CA ASN A 129 -10.38 7.62 8.33
C ASN A 129 -10.18 7.71 9.85
N ILE A 130 -8.95 8.00 10.24
CA ILE A 130 -8.56 8.18 11.64
C ILE A 130 -7.84 9.50 11.84
N PHE A 131 -7.98 10.06 13.02
CA PHE A 131 -7.16 11.15 13.52
C PHE A 131 -6.15 10.58 14.52
N VAL A 132 -4.85 10.85 14.32
CA VAL A 132 -3.81 10.40 15.23
C VAL A 132 -3.70 11.39 16.40
N VAL A 133 -4.04 10.93 17.59
CA VAL A 133 -3.98 11.74 18.81
C VAL A 133 -2.61 11.68 19.43
N SER A 134 -2.01 10.49 19.52
CA SER A 134 -0.65 10.28 20.01
C SER A 134 0.01 9.10 19.31
N ASP A 135 1.21 9.31 18.83
CA ASP A 135 2.06 8.29 18.20
C ASP A 135 3.52 8.51 18.66
N PRO A 136 3.89 7.98 19.83
CA PRO A 136 5.21 8.24 20.43
C PRO A 136 6.40 7.79 19.56
N LYS A 137 6.18 6.88 18.63
CA LYS A 137 7.22 6.43 17.67
C LYS A 137 7.35 7.38 16.49
N HIS A 138 6.25 8.00 16.10
CA HIS A 138 6.15 8.92 14.97
C HIS A 138 5.37 10.19 15.36
N PRO A 139 5.95 11.07 16.21
CA PRO A 139 5.28 12.29 16.66
C PRO A 139 4.85 13.21 15.52
N GLU A 140 5.52 13.10 14.36
CA GLU A 140 5.16 13.84 13.15
C GLU A 140 3.79 13.48 12.57
N ASN A 141 3.23 12.35 12.97
CA ASN A 141 1.88 11.92 12.57
C ASN A 141 0.79 12.49 13.46
N GLU A 142 1.13 12.96 14.65
CA GLU A 142 0.17 13.50 15.61
C GLU A 142 -0.54 14.74 15.05
N GLY A 143 -1.84 14.83 15.29
CA GLY A 143 -2.66 15.93 14.79
C GLY A 143 -3.05 15.79 13.31
N LYS A 144 -2.73 14.68 12.65
CA LYS A 144 -3.04 14.45 11.23
C LYS A 144 -4.10 13.37 11.03
N VAL A 145 -4.72 13.43 9.87
CA VAL A 145 -5.71 12.43 9.41
C VAL A 145 -5.04 11.47 8.44
N PHE A 146 -5.30 10.18 8.65
CA PHE A 146 -4.81 9.10 7.80
C PHE A 146 -5.89 8.06 7.53
N LEU A 147 -5.63 7.19 6.55
CA LEU A 147 -6.36 5.95 6.37
C LEU A 147 -5.77 4.86 7.26
N PHE A 148 -6.60 4.22 8.04
CA PHE A 148 -6.23 3.03 8.82
C PHE A 148 -6.83 1.78 8.18
N LYS A 149 -5.95 0.84 7.85
CA LYS A 149 -6.30 -0.45 7.27
C LYS A 149 -6.20 -1.52 8.34
N PHE A 150 -7.28 -2.24 8.59
CA PHE A 150 -7.33 -3.25 9.63
C PHE A 150 -8.13 -4.49 9.24
N GLY A 151 -7.88 -5.58 9.91
CA GLY A 151 -8.54 -6.87 9.67
C GLY A 151 -9.73 -7.11 10.60
N LYS A 152 -10.41 -8.24 10.38
CA LYS A 152 -11.61 -8.64 11.13
C LYS A 152 -11.40 -8.66 12.64
N LYS A 153 -10.26 -9.11 13.14
CA LYS A 153 -10.00 -9.16 14.60
C LYS A 153 -10.04 -7.79 15.28
N ILE A 154 -9.50 -6.76 14.61
CA ILE A 154 -9.55 -5.38 15.11
C ILE A 154 -10.97 -4.84 14.98
N PHE A 155 -11.64 -5.11 13.84
CA PHE A 155 -13.02 -4.73 13.62
C PHE A 155 -13.96 -5.25 14.73
N ASP A 156 -13.86 -6.55 15.05
CA ASP A 156 -14.67 -7.17 16.09
C ASP A 156 -14.46 -6.47 17.45
N LYS A 157 -13.21 -6.16 17.81
CA LYS A 157 -12.90 -5.43 19.05
C LYS A 157 -13.44 -4.01 19.08
N ILE A 158 -13.46 -3.32 17.94
CA ILE A 158 -14.04 -1.95 17.84
C ILE A 158 -15.56 -1.98 18.00
N THR A 159 -16.22 -3.02 17.49
CA THR A 159 -17.68 -3.16 17.57
C THR A 159 -18.18 -3.70 18.90
N GLU A 160 -17.30 -4.31 19.72
CA GLU A 160 -17.60 -4.79 21.06
C GLU A 160 -17.38 -3.70 22.15
N ALA A 161 -16.66 -2.64 21.83
CA ALA A 161 -16.35 -1.53 22.75
C ALA A 161 -17.42 -0.44 22.76
#